data_9eabe6bded576513273d90562ad7c109
#
_entry.id   9eabe6bded576513273d90562ad7c109
#
_cell.length_a   1.000
_cell.length_b   1.000
_cell.length_c   1.000
_cell.angle_alpha   90.00
_cell.angle_beta   90.00
_cell.angle_gamma   90.00
#
_symmetry.space_group_name_H-M   'P 1'
#
loop_
_entity.id
_entity.type
_entity.pdbx_description
1 polymer ?
#
loop_
_entity_poly.entity_id
_entity_poly.type
_entity_poly.pdbx_seq_one_letter_code
_entity_poly.pdbx_strand_id
1 'polypeptide(L)'
;MLSVMSTKKKEPVAKWHDSNRKVLISSLVTHSRGRFANLSNDKTAWKKVVVDFNARTGLEYNKGMLTTQCVAMKKNLAIFDQYVNQSGFGMDSRGVVTGSPESLNAYYVQNPKCVQFADSPLPFYDELRGLFGSKFTANLLVPSRH
;
A
#
# COMPACT_ATOMS: atom_id res chain seq x y z
N MET A 1 -26.22 -1.52 32.92
CA MET A 1 -25.83 -1.42 32.49
C MET A 1 -24.93 -1.39 32.21
N LEU A 2 -24.92 -1.55 32.34
CA LEU A 2 -24.11 -1.47 31.92
C LEU A 2 -23.40 -1.46 31.21
N SER A 3 -23.26 -1.79 30.87
CA SER A 3 -22.60 -1.78 30.15
C SER A 3 -22.33 -1.36 29.38
N VAL A 4 -22.71 -1.18 29.15
CA VAL A 4 -22.68 -0.76 28.29
C VAL A 4 -22.04 0.04 27.96
N MET A 5 -21.93 0.28 28.24
CA MET A 5 -21.45 1.01 27.91
C MET A 5 -20.44 1.11 27.50
N SER A 6 -20.27 0.80 27.55
CA SER A 6 -19.43 0.97 27.10
C SER A 6 -19.04 0.86 26.10
N THR A 7 -19.36 0.57 25.84
CA THR A 7 -19.17 0.38 24.80
C THR A 7 -19.14 1.35 23.98
N LYS A 8 -19.41 1.73 24.19
CA LYS A 8 -19.39 2.54 23.57
C LYS A 8 -18.59 3.32 23.25
N LYS A 9 -18.37 3.23 23.44
CA LYS A 9 -17.60 4.04 23.27
C LYS A 9 -16.56 3.80 22.51
N LYS A 10 -16.21 2.72 22.23
CA LYS A 10 -15.16 2.46 21.39
C LYS A 10 -15.59 2.41 20.01
N GLU A 11 -14.93 3.13 19.14
CA GLU A 11 -15.10 3.03 17.70
C GLU A 11 -14.60 1.68 17.25
N PRO A 12 -15.23 1.04 16.28
CA PRO A 12 -14.69 -0.19 15.71
C PRO A 12 -13.32 0.08 15.10
N VAL A 13 -12.39 -0.82 15.33
CA VAL A 13 -11.07 -0.73 14.75
C VAL A 13 -11.10 -1.40 13.38
N ALA A 14 -10.62 -0.70 12.36
CA ALA A 14 -10.55 -1.27 11.04
C ALA A 14 -9.57 -2.42 11.01
N LYS A 15 -9.96 -3.52 10.42
CA LYS A 15 -9.10 -4.68 10.25
C LYS A 15 -8.80 -4.83 8.78
N TRP A 16 -7.53 -5.03 8.47
CA TRP A 16 -7.09 -5.11 7.08
C TRP A 16 -6.45 -6.44 6.77
N HIS A 17 -6.89 -7.02 5.66
CA HIS A 17 -6.37 -8.26 5.10
C HIS A 17 -6.15 -8.01 3.62
N ASP A 18 -5.42 -8.90 2.97
CA ASP A 18 -5.19 -8.71 1.53
C ASP A 18 -6.50 -8.70 0.75
N SER A 19 -7.50 -9.44 1.21
CA SER A 19 -8.78 -9.47 0.49
C SER A 19 -9.46 -8.11 0.47
N ASN A 20 -9.53 -7.41 1.60
CA ASN A 20 -10.18 -6.09 1.58
C ASN A 20 -9.24 -4.99 1.11
N ARG A 21 -7.93 -5.15 1.27
CA ARG A 21 -6.98 -4.21 0.65
C ARG A 21 -7.10 -4.23 -0.87
N LYS A 22 -7.29 -5.42 -1.44
CA LYS A 22 -7.46 -5.56 -2.88
C LYS A 22 -8.68 -4.77 -3.36
N VAL A 23 -9.78 -4.84 -2.63
CA VAL A 23 -10.99 -4.09 -2.96
C VAL A 23 -10.73 -2.59 -2.85
N LEU A 24 -10.03 -2.17 -1.79
CA LEU A 24 -9.71 -0.76 -1.63
C LEU A 24 -8.87 -0.25 -2.79
N ILE A 25 -7.83 -0.99 -3.16
CA ILE A 25 -6.96 -0.59 -4.28
C ILE A 25 -7.78 -0.48 -5.56
N SER A 26 -8.63 -1.47 -5.83
CA SER A 26 -9.47 -1.47 -7.03
C SER A 26 -10.41 -0.26 -7.05
N SER A 27 -11.02 0.05 -5.91
CA SER A 27 -11.93 1.19 -5.80
C SER A 27 -11.19 2.51 -5.98
N LEU A 28 -9.99 2.60 -5.38
CA LEU A 28 -9.17 3.80 -5.54
C LEU A 28 -8.77 3.99 -7.01
N VAL A 29 -8.36 2.93 -7.69
CA VAL A 29 -7.97 2.99 -9.10
C VAL A 29 -9.15 3.48 -9.94
N THR A 30 -10.32 2.90 -9.71
CA THR A 30 -11.51 3.24 -10.50
C THR A 30 -11.90 4.71 -10.33
N HIS A 31 -11.99 5.17 -9.10
CA HIS A 31 -12.54 6.50 -8.82
C HIS A 31 -11.49 7.61 -8.88
N SER A 32 -10.22 7.26 -8.97
CA SER A 32 -9.14 8.23 -9.14
C SER A 32 -8.62 8.26 -10.57
N ARG A 33 -9.17 7.45 -11.46
CA ARG A 33 -8.69 7.29 -12.84
C ARG A 33 -7.24 6.83 -12.85
N GLY A 34 -6.91 5.94 -11.90
CA GLY A 34 -5.59 5.32 -11.85
C GLY A 34 -4.51 6.11 -11.13
N ARG A 35 -4.82 7.30 -10.63
CA ARG A 35 -3.82 8.12 -9.94
C ARG A 35 -4.38 8.67 -8.64
N PHE A 36 -3.80 8.22 -7.54
CA PHE A 36 -4.28 8.60 -6.22
C PHE A 36 -4.35 10.12 -6.04
N ALA A 37 -3.40 10.85 -6.65
CA ALA A 37 -3.37 12.30 -6.52
C ALA A 37 -4.66 12.97 -7.02
N ASN A 38 -5.38 12.31 -7.92
CA ASN A 38 -6.64 12.86 -8.43
C ASN A 38 -7.74 12.90 -7.36
N LEU A 39 -7.55 12.20 -6.24
CA LEU A 39 -8.52 12.24 -5.13
C LEU A 39 -8.28 13.41 -4.19
N SER A 40 -7.16 14.10 -4.35
CA SER A 40 -6.83 15.23 -3.50
C SER A 40 -7.91 16.30 -3.63
N ASN A 41 -8.53 16.66 -2.52
CA ASN A 41 -9.57 17.67 -2.48
C ASN A 41 -10.84 17.33 -3.28
N ASP A 42 -11.00 16.07 -3.68
CA ASP A 42 -12.20 15.64 -4.41
C ASP A 42 -13.11 14.84 -3.48
N LYS A 43 -13.96 15.56 -2.79
CA LYS A 43 -14.87 14.95 -1.81
C LYS A 43 -15.86 13.99 -2.47
N THR A 44 -16.29 14.32 -3.68
CA THR A 44 -17.25 13.48 -4.39
C THR A 44 -16.63 12.14 -4.75
N ALA A 45 -15.40 12.17 -5.27
CA ALA A 45 -14.70 10.94 -5.61
C ALA A 45 -14.45 10.09 -4.37
N TRP A 46 -14.04 10.70 -3.26
CA TRP A 46 -13.83 9.96 -2.02
C TRP A 46 -15.13 9.32 -1.52
N LYS A 47 -16.25 10.03 -1.65
CA LYS A 47 -17.53 9.46 -1.25
C LYS A 47 -17.83 8.21 -2.08
N LYS A 48 -17.54 8.24 -3.37
CA LYS A 48 -17.73 7.07 -4.23
C LYS A 48 -16.83 5.91 -3.82
N VAL A 49 -15.57 6.21 -3.45
CA VAL A 49 -14.66 5.17 -2.97
C VAL A 49 -15.24 4.49 -1.74
N VAL A 50 -15.69 5.28 -0.77
CA VAL A 50 -16.25 4.74 0.49
C VAL A 50 -17.46 3.86 0.21
N VAL A 51 -18.39 4.35 -0.59
CA VAL A 51 -19.61 3.61 -0.90
C VAL A 51 -19.28 2.32 -1.65
N ASP A 52 -18.42 2.40 -2.65
CA ASP A 52 -18.01 1.24 -3.44
C ASP A 52 -17.31 0.19 -2.58
N PHE A 53 -16.35 0.63 -1.78
CA PHE A 53 -15.61 -0.28 -0.90
C PHE A 53 -16.55 -1.01 0.05
N ASN A 54 -17.42 -0.28 0.72
CA ASN A 54 -18.33 -0.89 1.68
C ASN A 54 -19.35 -1.82 1.02
N ALA A 55 -19.83 -1.44 -0.17
CA ALA A 55 -20.75 -2.29 -0.90
C ALA A 55 -20.10 -3.62 -1.31
N ARG A 56 -18.85 -3.56 -1.71
CA ARG A 56 -18.14 -4.76 -2.21
C ARG A 56 -17.63 -5.65 -1.09
N THR A 57 -17.34 -5.08 0.08
CA THR A 57 -16.80 -5.86 1.20
C THR A 57 -17.85 -6.23 2.23
N GLY A 58 -18.98 -5.53 2.25
CA GLY A 58 -19.97 -5.70 3.32
C GLY A 58 -19.55 -5.04 4.61
N LEU A 59 -18.50 -4.21 4.58
CA LEU A 59 -18.01 -3.52 5.77
C LEU A 59 -18.65 -2.14 5.87
N GLU A 60 -18.40 -1.48 6.99
CA GLU A 60 -18.90 -0.13 7.25
C GLU A 60 -17.74 0.75 7.69
N TYR A 61 -16.76 0.90 6.82
CA TYR A 61 -15.60 1.73 7.12
C TYR A 61 -15.86 3.16 6.64
N ASN A 62 -15.30 4.12 7.35
CA ASN A 62 -15.42 5.52 6.96
C ASN A 62 -14.17 5.97 6.20
N LYS A 63 -14.20 7.18 5.68
CA LYS A 63 -13.09 7.72 4.90
C LYS A 63 -11.79 7.72 5.70
N GLY A 64 -11.85 8.05 6.99
CA GLY A 64 -10.65 8.07 7.84
C GLY A 64 -9.96 6.72 7.90
N MET A 65 -10.72 5.64 8.01
CA MET A 65 -10.17 4.30 8.02
C MET A 65 -9.50 3.97 6.70
N LEU A 66 -10.12 4.35 5.59
CA LEU A 66 -9.55 4.09 4.27
C LEU A 66 -8.30 4.91 4.02
N THR A 67 -8.29 6.18 4.41
CA THR A 67 -7.11 7.03 4.22
C THR A 67 -5.96 6.58 5.11
N THR A 68 -6.23 6.10 6.31
CA THR A 68 -5.18 5.56 7.17
C THR A 68 -4.52 4.35 6.52
N GLN A 69 -5.31 3.49 5.89
CA GLN A 69 -4.74 2.35 5.17
C GLN A 69 -3.95 2.80 3.94
N CYS A 70 -4.40 3.84 3.25
CA CYS A 70 -3.64 4.39 2.13
C CYS A 70 -2.25 4.88 2.57
N VAL A 71 -2.19 5.55 3.72
CA VAL A 71 -0.91 6.02 4.27
C VAL A 71 0.00 4.83 4.54
N ALA A 72 -0.55 3.77 5.14
CA ALA A 72 0.23 2.56 5.44
C ALA A 72 0.74 1.90 4.16
N MET A 73 -0.10 1.79 3.14
CA MET A 73 0.29 1.17 1.87
C MET A 73 1.35 2.00 1.16
N LYS A 74 1.23 3.33 1.17
CA LYS A 74 2.25 4.20 0.57
C LYS A 74 3.59 4.04 1.28
N LYS A 75 3.56 3.95 2.60
CA LYS A 75 4.77 3.80 3.39
C LYS A 75 5.47 2.49 3.06
N ASN A 76 4.72 1.39 3.00
CA ASN A 76 5.29 0.10 2.67
C ASN A 76 5.81 0.08 1.23
N LEU A 77 5.10 0.75 0.31
CA LEU A 77 5.57 0.87 -1.05
C LEU A 77 6.93 1.59 -1.11
N ALA A 78 7.07 2.69 -0.38
CA ALA A 78 8.32 3.44 -0.37
C ALA A 78 9.48 2.60 0.19
N ILE A 79 9.22 1.85 1.26
CA ILE A 79 10.23 0.98 1.87
C ILE A 79 10.65 -0.10 0.88
N PHE A 80 9.69 -0.75 0.24
CA PHE A 80 9.99 -1.83 -0.69
C PHE A 80 10.68 -1.32 -1.96
N ASP A 81 10.24 -0.19 -2.49
CA ASP A 81 10.87 0.41 -3.67
C ASP A 81 12.34 0.72 -3.41
N GLN A 82 12.65 1.29 -2.26
CA GLN A 82 14.02 1.59 -1.91
C GLN A 82 14.85 0.32 -1.79
N TYR A 83 14.27 -0.70 -1.21
CA TYR A 83 14.92 -1.99 -1.00
C TYR A 83 15.24 -2.67 -2.35
N VAL A 84 14.25 -2.81 -3.21
CA VAL A 84 14.44 -3.54 -4.47
C VAL A 84 15.38 -2.80 -5.42
N ASN A 85 15.53 -1.49 -5.26
CA ASN A 85 16.36 -0.68 -6.14
C ASN A 85 17.77 -0.45 -5.62
N GLN A 86 18.18 -1.19 -4.58
CA GLN A 86 19.57 -1.14 -4.14
C GLN A 86 20.49 -1.75 -5.20
N SER A 87 21.69 -1.19 -5.33
CA SER A 87 22.67 -1.70 -6.27
C SER A 87 22.96 -3.17 -5.98
N GLY A 88 22.93 -4.00 -7.00
CA GLY A 88 23.19 -5.42 -6.84
C GLY A 88 22.00 -6.25 -6.43
N PHE A 89 20.87 -5.62 -6.16
CA PHE A 89 19.63 -6.34 -5.83
C PHE A 89 18.75 -6.47 -7.08
N GLY A 90 17.97 -7.53 -7.13
CA GLY A 90 17.01 -7.75 -8.20
C GLY A 90 15.73 -8.32 -7.59
N MET A 91 14.91 -8.89 -8.45
CA MET A 91 13.63 -9.44 -8.01
C MET A 91 13.36 -10.69 -8.83
N ASP A 92 12.93 -11.76 -8.15
CA ASP A 92 12.59 -12.99 -8.84
C ASP A 92 11.16 -12.94 -9.36
N SER A 93 10.72 -14.06 -9.98
CA SER A 93 9.39 -14.12 -10.58
C SER A 93 8.26 -14.03 -9.57
N ARG A 94 8.55 -14.28 -8.30
CA ARG A 94 7.57 -14.17 -7.22
C ARG A 94 7.48 -12.76 -6.65
N GLY A 95 8.34 -11.86 -7.10
CA GLY A 95 8.41 -10.52 -6.53
C GLY A 95 9.25 -10.43 -5.27
N VAL A 96 10.07 -11.45 -4.99
CA VAL A 96 10.94 -11.47 -3.82
C VAL A 96 12.30 -10.91 -4.22
N VAL A 97 12.85 -10.02 -3.41
CA VAL A 97 14.12 -9.36 -3.69
C VAL A 97 15.26 -10.35 -3.59
N THR A 98 16.16 -10.31 -4.56
CA THR A 98 17.32 -11.20 -4.62
C THR A 98 18.60 -10.39 -4.49
N GLY A 99 19.66 -11.02 -4.02
CA GLY A 99 20.98 -10.44 -3.87
C GLY A 99 21.88 -11.43 -3.18
N SER A 100 23.16 -11.08 -3.01
CA SER A 100 24.04 -11.96 -2.26
C SER A 100 23.60 -12.00 -0.80
N PRO A 101 23.78 -13.14 -0.12
CA PRO A 101 23.39 -13.23 1.29
C PRO A 101 24.05 -12.16 2.16
N GLU A 102 25.32 -11.85 1.88
CA GLU A 102 26.04 -10.84 2.65
C GLU A 102 25.42 -9.46 2.46
N SER A 103 25.11 -9.10 1.20
CA SER A 103 24.53 -7.78 0.90
C SER A 103 23.14 -7.65 1.47
N LEU A 104 22.34 -8.72 1.38
CA LEU A 104 20.99 -8.69 1.93
C LEU A 104 21.03 -8.54 3.44
N ASN A 105 21.90 -9.33 4.12
CA ASN A 105 22.00 -9.25 5.57
C ASN A 105 22.48 -7.89 6.03
N ALA A 106 23.44 -7.32 5.33
CA ALA A 106 23.93 -5.98 5.67
C ALA A 106 22.82 -4.95 5.54
N TYR A 107 22.00 -5.08 4.51
CA TYR A 107 20.89 -4.16 4.30
C TYR A 107 19.84 -4.28 5.42
N TYR A 108 19.54 -5.50 5.84
CA TYR A 108 18.55 -5.73 6.89
C TYR A 108 19.00 -5.14 8.23
N VAL A 109 20.29 -5.18 8.51
CA VAL A 109 20.82 -4.59 9.73
C VAL A 109 20.52 -3.10 9.78
N GLN A 110 20.68 -2.42 8.65
CA GLN A 110 20.43 -0.99 8.59
C GLN A 110 18.98 -0.63 8.32
N ASN A 111 18.22 -1.59 7.81
CA ASN A 111 16.83 -1.37 7.42
C ASN A 111 15.96 -2.51 7.93
N PRO A 112 15.78 -2.62 9.25
CA PRO A 112 15.08 -3.78 9.82
C PRO A 112 13.64 -3.94 9.34
N LYS A 113 13.03 -2.87 8.88
CA LYS A 113 11.66 -2.97 8.35
C LYS A 113 11.58 -3.80 7.08
N CYS A 114 12.71 -4.00 6.39
CA CYS A 114 12.73 -4.77 5.16
C CYS A 114 12.79 -6.28 5.40
N VAL A 115 13.06 -6.70 6.64
CA VAL A 115 13.10 -8.13 6.98
C VAL A 115 11.78 -8.81 6.65
N GLN A 116 10.67 -8.09 6.77
CA GLN A 116 9.35 -8.63 6.44
C GLN A 116 9.25 -9.08 4.98
N PHE A 117 10.13 -8.55 4.12
CA PHE A 117 10.13 -8.89 2.70
C PHE A 117 11.25 -9.85 2.31
N ALA A 118 11.92 -10.47 3.29
CA ALA A 118 13.06 -11.34 3.01
C ALA A 118 12.66 -12.55 2.14
N ASP A 119 11.47 -13.10 2.39
CA ASP A 119 10.98 -14.25 1.64
C ASP A 119 9.62 -14.02 1.03
N SER A 120 9.14 -12.79 1.07
CA SER A 120 7.78 -12.49 0.62
C SER A 120 7.77 -11.20 -0.20
N PRO A 121 7.00 -11.16 -1.26
CA PRO A 121 6.87 -9.90 -2.02
C PRO A 121 6.02 -8.91 -1.25
N LEU A 122 6.08 -7.66 -1.66
CA LEU A 122 5.08 -6.69 -1.21
C LEU A 122 3.78 -6.98 -1.97
N PRO A 123 2.69 -7.32 -1.28
CA PRO A 123 1.43 -7.57 -2.00
C PRO A 123 0.99 -6.36 -2.80
N PHE A 124 0.51 -6.60 -3.99
CA PHE A 124 -0.04 -5.57 -4.88
C PHE A 124 0.98 -4.53 -5.31
N TYR A 125 2.26 -4.93 -5.38
CA TYR A 125 3.34 -4.00 -5.67
C TYR A 125 3.09 -3.21 -6.97
N ASP A 126 2.75 -3.90 -8.05
CA ASP A 126 2.54 -3.24 -9.34
C ASP A 126 1.36 -2.29 -9.30
N GLU A 127 0.27 -2.72 -8.68
CA GLU A 127 -0.93 -1.90 -8.56
C GLU A 127 -0.65 -0.65 -7.70
N LEU A 128 0.09 -0.82 -6.62
CA LEU A 128 0.42 0.31 -5.75
C LEU A 128 1.33 1.30 -6.45
N ARG A 129 2.29 0.81 -7.23
CA ARG A 129 3.16 1.70 -8.00
C ARG A 129 2.36 2.49 -9.01
N GLY A 130 1.42 1.84 -9.69
CA GLY A 130 0.57 2.52 -10.64
C GLY A 130 -0.29 3.60 -9.98
N LEU A 131 -0.84 3.28 -8.81
CA LEU A 131 -1.76 4.18 -8.12
C LEU A 131 -1.04 5.36 -7.45
N PHE A 132 0.02 5.07 -6.69
CA PHE A 132 0.71 6.09 -5.91
C PHE A 132 1.93 6.67 -6.59
N GLY A 133 2.39 6.04 -7.66
CA GLY A 133 3.63 6.43 -8.30
C GLY A 133 4.82 5.86 -7.55
N SER A 134 5.97 5.95 -8.16
CA SER A 134 7.21 5.48 -7.57
C SER A 134 8.31 6.43 -7.95
N LYS A 135 9.04 6.91 -6.94
CA LYS A 135 10.20 7.72 -7.16
C LYS A 135 11.20 7.04 -8.10
N PHE A 136 11.38 5.72 -7.93
CA PHE A 136 12.33 4.99 -8.76
C PHE A 136 11.78 4.72 -10.14
N THR A 137 10.49 4.51 -10.29
CA THR A 137 9.89 4.35 -11.59
C THR A 137 10.04 5.62 -12.42
N ALA A 138 9.80 6.77 -11.81
CA ALA A 138 9.98 8.03 -12.49
C ALA A 138 11.42 8.22 -12.93
N ASN A 139 12.38 7.85 -12.08
CA ASN A 139 13.79 7.94 -12.45
C ASN A 139 14.14 7.02 -13.59
N LEU A 140 13.54 5.86 -13.64
CA LEU A 140 13.80 4.92 -14.73
C LEU A 140 13.23 5.42 -16.04
N LEU A 141 12.10 6.09 -15.99
CA LEU A 141 11.48 6.60 -17.21
C LEU A 141 12.23 7.78 -17.78
N VAL A 142 12.78 8.61 -16.93
CA VAL A 142 13.48 9.81 -17.40
C VAL A 142 14.72 9.47 -18.19
N PRO A 143 15.61 8.68 -17.65
CA PRO A 143 16.84 8.44 -18.37
C PRO A 143 16.68 7.53 -19.51
N SER A 144 15.62 6.88 -19.52
CA SER A 144 15.53 5.92 -20.52
C SER A 144 15.78 6.50 -21.76
N ARG A 145 16.05 7.30 -21.59
CA ARG A 145 16.38 7.71 -22.50
C ARG A 145 17.62 7.78 -22.77
N HIS A 146 17.95 7.45 -22.71
CA HIS A 146 19.11 7.58 -23.17
C HIS A 146 19.58 6.89 -23.70
#